data_b965f998d9899e9d6a948294e241c52d
#
_entry.id   b965f998d9899e9d6a948294e241c52d
#
_cell.length_a   1.000
_cell.length_b   1.000
_cell.length_c   1.000
_cell.angle_alpha   90.00
_cell.angle_beta   90.00
_cell.angle_gamma   90.00
#
_symmetry.space_group_name_H-M   'P 1'
#
loop_
_entity.id
_entity.type
_entity.pdbx_description
1 polymer ?
#
loop_
_entity_poly.entity_id
_entity_poly.type
_entity_poly.pdbx_seq_one_letter_code
_entity_poly.pdbx_strand_id
1 'polypeptide(L)'
;MKLSEIKNLPDVMSKESLDKYFVAYLDRIENAESLDSIEILESLSELADRKVYTHELLESTLRARVDHIVQKLWDVSSAELVDNYAYVVVNLNLIKSYEIMKSALNMELDKQIREIIKETIDEVGEDIDVPYKSN
;
A
#
# COMPACT_ATOMS: atom_id res chain seq x y z
N MET A 1 16.92 2.63 2.34
CA MET A 1 16.71 1.21 2.00
C MET A 1 16.25 1.05 0.57
N LYS A 2 16.83 0.13 -0.17
CA LYS A 2 16.45 -0.14 -1.56
C LYS A 2 15.55 -1.36 -1.61
N LEU A 3 14.78 -1.50 -2.71
CA LEU A 3 13.91 -2.65 -2.92
C LEU A 3 14.65 -3.98 -2.74
N SER A 4 15.87 -4.10 -3.29
CA SER A 4 16.67 -5.33 -3.16
C SER A 4 16.98 -5.67 -1.71
N GLU A 5 17.22 -4.67 -0.88
CA GLU A 5 17.48 -4.88 0.55
C GLU A 5 16.21 -5.34 1.28
N ILE A 6 15.06 -4.77 0.91
CA ILE A 6 13.77 -5.15 1.50
C ILE A 6 13.44 -6.59 1.15
N LYS A 7 13.64 -7.00 -0.09
CA LYS A 7 13.38 -8.38 -0.54
C LYS A 7 14.21 -9.41 0.23
N ASN A 8 15.37 -9.03 0.74
CA ASN A 8 16.25 -9.91 1.49
C ASN A 8 15.92 -9.99 2.98
N LEU A 9 14.94 -9.23 3.46
CA LEU A 9 14.50 -9.32 4.85
C LEU A 9 13.79 -10.65 5.12
N PRO A 10 13.84 -11.16 6.35
CA PRO A 10 13.08 -12.36 6.71
C PRO A 10 11.58 -12.19 6.42
N ASP A 11 10.91 -13.27 6.06
CA ASP A 11 9.47 -13.23 5.80
C ASP A 11 8.66 -12.96 7.06
N VAL A 12 9.15 -13.44 8.19
CA VAL A 12 8.51 -13.24 9.50
C VAL A 12 9.42 -12.39 10.38
N MET A 13 8.88 -11.29 10.85
CA MET A 13 9.62 -10.30 11.66
C MET A 13 8.73 -9.82 12.80
N SER A 14 9.35 -9.35 13.89
CA SER A 14 8.60 -8.68 14.94
C SER A 14 8.05 -7.35 14.42
N LYS A 15 6.94 -6.92 14.99
CA LYS A 15 6.34 -5.64 14.64
C LYS A 15 7.32 -4.49 14.84
N GLU A 16 8.07 -4.50 15.94
CA GLU A 16 9.04 -3.45 16.26
C GLU A 16 10.15 -3.36 15.23
N SER A 17 10.69 -4.50 14.80
CA SER A 17 11.73 -4.52 13.76
C SER A 17 11.19 -4.05 12.43
N LEU A 18 10.00 -4.51 12.08
CA LEU A 18 9.35 -4.14 10.81
C LEU A 18 9.04 -2.65 10.75
N ASP A 19 8.53 -2.08 11.84
CA ASP A 19 8.23 -0.64 11.91
C ASP A 19 9.48 0.20 11.66
N LYS A 20 10.64 -0.24 12.15
CA LYS A 20 11.91 0.45 11.89
C LYS A 20 12.27 0.47 10.41
N TYR A 21 12.00 -0.63 9.71
CA TYR A 21 12.25 -0.68 8.26
C TYR A 21 11.27 0.21 7.48
N PHE A 22 10.00 0.26 7.91
CA PHE A 22 9.05 1.22 7.32
C PHE A 22 9.56 2.65 7.49
N VAL A 23 9.96 3.03 8.69
CA VAL A 23 10.45 4.39 8.96
C VAL A 23 11.69 4.69 8.11
N ALA A 24 12.66 3.78 8.06
CA ALA A 24 13.87 3.97 7.28
C ALA A 24 13.57 4.15 5.79
N TYR A 25 12.65 3.34 5.26
CA TYR A 25 12.26 3.45 3.87
C TYR A 25 11.55 4.76 3.58
N LEU A 26 10.59 5.16 4.43
CA LEU A 26 9.85 6.41 4.25
C LEU A 26 10.77 7.63 4.34
N ASP A 27 11.74 7.61 5.26
CA ASP A 27 12.72 8.70 5.38
C ASP A 27 13.50 8.86 4.08
N ARG A 28 13.87 7.75 3.46
CA ARG A 28 14.59 7.77 2.18
C ARG A 28 13.74 8.36 1.06
N ILE A 29 12.51 7.89 0.88
CA ILE A 29 11.68 8.32 -0.25
C ILE A 29 11.15 9.74 -0.08
N GLU A 30 10.90 10.20 1.13
CA GLU A 30 10.46 11.57 1.39
C GLU A 30 11.55 12.59 1.04
N ASN A 31 12.81 12.20 1.14
CA ASN A 31 13.95 13.07 0.86
C ASN A 31 14.54 12.88 -0.54
N ALA A 32 13.99 11.97 -1.34
CA ALA A 32 14.46 11.72 -2.69
C ALA A 32 13.80 12.69 -3.67
N GLU A 33 14.58 13.18 -4.64
CA GLU A 33 14.08 14.12 -5.64
C GLU A 33 13.20 13.44 -6.69
N SER A 34 13.52 12.20 -7.04
CA SER A 34 12.79 11.47 -8.08
C SER A 34 12.89 9.98 -7.82
N LEU A 35 11.73 9.33 -7.66
CA LEU A 35 11.65 7.88 -7.51
C LEU A 35 10.54 7.35 -8.40
N ASP A 36 10.75 6.14 -8.93
CA ASP A 36 9.76 5.45 -9.73
C ASP A 36 8.59 5.00 -8.84
N SER A 37 7.37 5.38 -9.23
CA SER A 37 6.15 5.01 -8.49
C SER A 37 5.98 3.49 -8.38
N ILE A 38 6.27 2.75 -9.44
CA ILE A 38 6.18 1.29 -9.42
C ILE A 38 7.16 0.71 -8.40
N GLU A 39 8.40 1.18 -8.39
CA GLU A 39 9.40 0.72 -7.41
C GLU A 39 8.97 1.01 -5.99
N ILE A 40 8.42 2.19 -5.71
CA ILE A 40 7.92 2.54 -4.38
C ILE A 40 6.80 1.58 -3.97
N LEU A 41 5.84 1.34 -4.87
CA LEU A 41 4.74 0.44 -4.58
C LEU A 41 5.21 -1.00 -4.38
N GLU A 42 6.17 -1.47 -5.17
CA GLU A 42 6.75 -2.80 -4.99
C GLU A 42 7.46 -2.93 -3.63
N SER A 43 8.21 -1.90 -3.24
CA SER A 43 8.89 -1.89 -1.95
C SER A 43 7.90 -1.93 -0.79
N LEU A 44 6.83 -1.13 -0.88
CA LEU A 44 5.77 -1.13 0.12
C LEU A 44 5.01 -2.46 0.14
N SER A 45 4.82 -3.11 -1.03
CA SER A 45 4.21 -4.43 -1.10
C SER A 45 5.03 -5.48 -0.35
N GLU A 46 6.35 -5.44 -0.50
CA GLU A 46 7.24 -6.36 0.21
C GLU A 46 7.18 -6.16 1.73
N LEU A 47 7.14 -4.90 2.17
CA LEU A 47 6.97 -4.60 3.58
C LEU A 47 5.58 -4.99 4.07
N ALA A 48 4.56 -4.79 3.24
CA ALA A 48 3.17 -5.16 3.55
C ALA A 48 3.03 -6.67 3.76
N ASP A 49 3.69 -7.49 2.94
CA ASP A 49 3.66 -8.94 3.09
C ASP A 49 4.15 -9.35 4.50
N ARG A 50 5.20 -8.70 4.97
CA ARG A 50 5.77 -8.97 6.28
C ARG A 50 4.88 -8.46 7.41
N LYS A 51 4.23 -7.33 7.17
CA LYS A 51 3.28 -6.73 8.14
C LYS A 51 2.07 -7.66 8.37
N VAL A 52 1.55 -8.29 7.32
CA VAL A 52 0.41 -9.19 7.42
C VAL A 52 0.68 -10.33 8.42
N TYR A 53 1.91 -10.85 8.46
CA TYR A 53 2.27 -11.90 9.39
C TYR A 53 2.25 -11.47 10.85
N THR A 54 2.26 -10.17 11.14
CA THR A 54 2.19 -9.68 12.51
C THR A 54 0.75 -9.69 13.06
N HIS A 55 -0.25 -9.80 12.18
CA HIS A 55 -1.68 -9.72 12.50
C HIS A 55 -2.05 -8.43 13.21
N GLU A 56 -1.27 -7.36 13.04
CA GLU A 56 -1.51 -6.06 13.64
C GLU A 56 -1.51 -4.97 12.57
N LEU A 57 -2.24 -3.89 12.82
CA LEU A 57 -2.19 -2.70 11.98
C LEU A 57 -0.88 -1.96 12.24
N LEU A 58 -0.41 -1.21 11.25
CA LEU A 58 0.65 -0.25 11.48
C LEU A 58 0.21 0.74 12.57
N GLU A 59 1.16 1.22 13.37
CA GLU A 59 0.88 2.28 14.31
C GLU A 59 0.27 3.46 13.57
N SER A 60 -0.71 4.15 14.18
CA SER A 60 -1.55 5.12 13.49
C SER A 60 -0.78 6.26 12.81
N THR A 61 0.27 6.78 13.45
CA THR A 61 1.09 7.85 12.86
C THR A 61 1.85 7.36 11.65
N LEU A 62 2.42 6.16 11.73
CA LEU A 62 3.15 5.53 10.64
C LEU A 62 2.21 5.21 9.48
N ARG A 63 1.04 4.66 9.77
CA ARG A 63 0.02 4.35 8.76
C ARG A 63 -0.42 5.62 8.03
N ALA A 64 -0.67 6.71 8.74
CA ALA A 64 -1.05 7.98 8.13
C ALA A 64 0.07 8.52 7.23
N ARG A 65 1.32 8.35 7.62
CA ARG A 65 2.47 8.79 6.85
C ARG A 65 2.59 8.00 5.53
N VAL A 66 2.41 6.69 5.59
CA VAL A 66 2.40 5.83 4.39
C VAL A 66 1.22 6.20 3.49
N ASP A 67 0.04 6.38 4.06
CA ASP A 67 -1.16 6.75 3.32
C ASP A 67 -0.95 8.06 2.55
N HIS A 68 -0.35 9.05 3.18
CA HIS A 68 -0.05 10.34 2.54
C HIS A 68 0.85 10.18 1.32
N ILE A 69 1.88 9.34 1.43
CA ILE A 69 2.80 9.09 0.31
C ILE A 69 2.09 8.33 -0.82
N VAL A 70 1.34 7.28 -0.48
CA VAL A 70 0.66 6.44 -1.48
C VAL A 70 -0.39 7.20 -2.25
N GLN A 71 -1.11 8.14 -1.61
CA GLN A 71 -2.07 8.99 -2.31
C GLN A 71 -1.46 9.68 -3.52
N LYS A 72 -0.20 10.11 -3.41
CA LYS A 72 0.50 10.82 -4.48
C LYS A 72 0.90 9.93 -5.64
N LEU A 73 0.87 8.63 -5.44
CA LEU A 73 1.27 7.66 -6.47
C LEU A 73 0.11 7.21 -7.35
N TRP A 74 -1.12 7.61 -7.03
CA TRP A 74 -2.30 7.20 -7.79
C TRP A 74 -2.23 7.68 -9.24
N ASP A 75 -2.39 6.75 -10.17
CA ASP A 75 -2.37 7.04 -11.60
C ASP A 75 -3.11 5.92 -12.31
N VAL A 76 -3.94 6.28 -13.28
CA VAL A 76 -4.74 5.33 -14.05
C VAL A 76 -4.16 5.04 -15.43
N SER A 77 -2.92 5.43 -15.69
CA SER A 77 -2.25 5.22 -16.98
C SER A 77 -1.77 3.78 -17.17
N SER A 78 -1.68 2.99 -16.11
CA SER A 78 -1.12 1.66 -16.15
C SER A 78 -1.88 0.71 -15.24
N ALA A 79 -2.31 -0.44 -15.78
CA ALA A 79 -2.95 -1.48 -14.99
C ALA A 79 -1.99 -2.05 -13.94
N GLU A 80 -0.71 -2.15 -14.27
CA GLU A 80 0.32 -2.62 -13.33
C GLU A 80 0.39 -1.71 -12.10
N LEU A 81 0.38 -0.39 -12.31
CA LEU A 81 0.39 0.57 -11.21
C LEU A 81 -0.85 0.45 -10.33
N VAL A 82 -2.02 0.37 -10.95
CA VAL A 82 -3.30 0.24 -10.23
C VAL A 82 -3.33 -1.03 -9.39
N ASP A 83 -2.85 -2.14 -9.95
CA ASP A 83 -2.82 -3.42 -9.26
C ASP A 83 -1.89 -3.37 -8.03
N ASN A 84 -0.68 -2.83 -8.20
CA ASN A 84 0.27 -2.65 -7.09
C ASN A 84 -0.26 -1.69 -6.03
N TYR A 85 -0.90 -0.61 -6.47
CA TYR A 85 -1.52 0.36 -5.57
C TYR A 85 -2.61 -0.32 -4.71
N ALA A 86 -3.51 -1.06 -5.36
CA ALA A 86 -4.59 -1.76 -4.66
C ALA A 86 -4.05 -2.74 -3.61
N TYR A 87 -3.01 -3.50 -3.97
CA TYR A 87 -2.38 -4.45 -3.05
C TYR A 87 -1.83 -3.76 -1.80
N VAL A 88 -1.10 -2.66 -1.97
CA VAL A 88 -0.52 -1.90 -0.87
C VAL A 88 -1.62 -1.31 0.02
N VAL A 89 -2.63 -0.71 -0.62
CA VAL A 89 -3.74 -0.05 0.09
C VAL A 89 -4.49 -1.04 0.98
N VAL A 90 -4.80 -2.22 0.44
CA VAL A 90 -5.54 -3.25 1.19
C VAL A 90 -4.70 -3.80 2.34
N ASN A 91 -3.46 -4.16 2.07
CA ASN A 91 -2.62 -4.83 3.06
C ASN A 91 -2.05 -3.91 4.14
N LEU A 92 -1.99 -2.61 3.89
CA LEU A 92 -1.58 -1.62 4.88
C LEU A 92 -2.76 -0.81 5.43
N ASN A 93 -3.98 -1.08 4.94
CA ASN A 93 -5.22 -0.48 5.45
C ASN A 93 -5.21 1.05 5.32
N LEU A 94 -4.92 1.54 4.12
CA LEU A 94 -4.76 2.97 3.84
C LEU A 94 -6.08 3.59 3.42
N ILE A 95 -6.78 4.19 4.38
CA ILE A 95 -8.15 4.68 4.23
C ILE A 95 -8.29 5.72 3.12
N LYS A 96 -7.45 6.75 3.14
CA LYS A 96 -7.54 7.84 2.16
C LYS A 96 -7.15 7.41 0.76
N SER A 97 -6.11 6.59 0.65
CA SER A 97 -5.70 6.02 -0.63
C SER A 97 -6.80 5.14 -1.22
N TYR A 98 -7.51 4.40 -0.37
CA TYR A 98 -8.65 3.58 -0.80
C TYR A 98 -9.79 4.44 -1.33
N GLU A 99 -10.11 5.55 -0.67
CA GLU A 99 -11.15 6.48 -1.13
C GLU A 99 -10.82 7.08 -2.49
N ILE A 100 -9.54 7.42 -2.72
CA ILE A 100 -9.10 7.92 -4.02
C ILE A 100 -9.34 6.87 -5.11
N MET A 101 -8.95 5.62 -4.86
CA MET A 101 -9.15 4.53 -5.81
C MET A 101 -10.65 4.32 -6.12
N LYS A 102 -11.49 4.29 -5.10
CA LYS A 102 -12.95 4.12 -5.30
C LYS A 102 -13.53 5.27 -6.11
N SER A 103 -13.10 6.49 -5.84
CA SER A 103 -13.57 7.68 -6.56
C SER A 103 -13.30 7.62 -8.06
N ALA A 104 -12.26 6.92 -8.47
CA ALA A 104 -11.93 6.77 -9.87
C ALA A 104 -13.01 6.05 -10.68
N LEU A 105 -13.88 5.27 -10.04
CA LEU A 105 -15.00 4.61 -10.73
C LEU A 105 -15.99 5.59 -11.32
N ASN A 106 -15.99 6.85 -10.88
CA ASN A 106 -16.81 7.92 -11.45
C ASN A 106 -16.23 8.50 -12.74
N MET A 107 -15.05 8.07 -13.12
CA MET A 107 -14.34 8.52 -14.32
C MET A 107 -14.44 7.46 -15.40
N GLU A 108 -14.15 7.86 -16.64
CA GLU A 108 -14.01 6.92 -17.73
C GLU A 108 -12.63 6.22 -17.57
N LEU A 109 -12.65 4.90 -17.49
CA LEU A 109 -11.47 4.10 -17.25
C LEU A 109 -11.33 2.99 -18.28
N ASP A 110 -10.09 2.57 -18.53
CA ASP A 110 -9.81 1.34 -19.24
C ASP A 110 -10.51 0.18 -18.52
N LYS A 111 -11.03 -0.78 -19.30
CA LYS A 111 -11.80 -1.90 -18.75
C LYS A 111 -11.03 -2.69 -17.71
N GLN A 112 -9.75 -2.98 -17.99
CA GLN A 112 -8.91 -3.77 -17.09
C GLN A 112 -8.70 -3.04 -15.76
N ILE A 113 -8.49 -1.74 -15.80
CA ILE A 113 -8.32 -0.91 -14.60
C ILE A 113 -9.61 -0.88 -13.79
N ARG A 114 -10.74 -0.69 -14.45
CA ARG A 114 -12.05 -0.71 -13.78
C ARG A 114 -12.29 -2.05 -13.08
N GLU A 115 -11.95 -3.15 -13.73
CA GLU A 115 -12.11 -4.48 -13.15
C GLU A 115 -11.25 -4.67 -11.90
N ILE A 116 -10.00 -4.21 -11.92
CA ILE A 116 -9.11 -4.28 -10.75
C ILE A 116 -9.72 -3.54 -9.56
N ILE A 117 -10.22 -2.32 -9.80
CA ILE A 117 -10.82 -1.50 -8.74
C ILE A 117 -12.08 -2.18 -8.19
N LYS A 118 -12.96 -2.65 -9.06
CA LYS A 118 -14.22 -3.30 -8.65
C LYS A 118 -13.96 -4.58 -7.86
N GLU A 119 -13.05 -5.41 -8.30
CA GLU A 119 -12.70 -6.64 -7.60
C GLU A 119 -12.13 -6.35 -6.21
N THR A 120 -11.30 -5.30 -6.11
CA THR A 120 -10.73 -4.90 -4.83
C THR A 120 -11.84 -4.44 -3.86
N ILE A 121 -12.77 -3.63 -4.34
CA ILE A 121 -13.88 -3.15 -3.52
C ILE A 121 -14.79 -4.31 -3.10
N ASP A 122 -15.08 -5.24 -4.00
CA ASP A 122 -15.92 -6.40 -3.69
C ASP A 122 -15.27 -7.27 -2.61
N GLU A 123 -13.96 -7.41 -2.65
CA GLU A 123 -13.21 -8.21 -1.68
C GLU A 123 -13.13 -7.54 -0.30
N VAL A 124 -12.88 -6.24 -0.28
CA VAL A 124 -12.61 -5.49 0.96
C VAL A 124 -13.86 -4.88 1.58
N GLY A 125 -14.73 -4.33 0.75
CA GLY A 125 -15.92 -3.62 1.22
C GLY A 125 -15.61 -2.22 1.76
N GLU A 126 -16.33 -1.83 2.81
CA GLU A 126 -16.25 -0.48 3.38
C GLU A 126 -15.28 -0.38 4.55
N ASP A 127 -14.96 -1.49 5.21
CA ASP A 127 -14.22 -1.53 6.48
C ASP A 127 -12.74 -1.85 6.30
N ILE A 128 -12.07 -1.14 5.40
CA ILE A 128 -10.65 -1.38 5.11
C ILE A 128 -9.74 -1.16 6.33
N ASP A 129 -10.16 -0.32 7.25
CA ASP A 129 -9.38 -0.01 8.45
C ASP A 129 -9.55 -1.03 9.59
N VAL A 130 -10.38 -2.06 9.38
CA VAL A 130 -10.65 -3.10 10.38
C VAL A 130 -10.45 -4.50 9.79
N PRO A 131 -9.20 -4.85 9.35
CA PRO A 131 -8.96 -6.08 8.58
C PRO A 131 -9.04 -7.36 9.40
N TYR A 132 -8.90 -7.29 10.70
CA TYR A 132 -8.92 -8.45 11.60
C TYR A 132 -10.22 -8.54 12.40
N LYS A 133 -11.25 -7.94 11.85
CA LYS A 133 -12.58 -7.92 12.45
C LYS A 133 -13.14 -9.33 12.58
N SER A 134 -13.59 -9.66 13.77
CA SER A 134 -14.29 -10.92 14.08
C SER A 134 -15.74 -10.81 13.65
N ASN A 135 -16.21 -11.76 12.89
CA ASN A 135 -17.62 -11.82 12.49
C ASN A 135 -18.40 -12.77 13.39
#